data_d0141563ccc2fae8306f790e1191f282
#
_entry.id   d0141563ccc2fae8306f790e1191f282
#
_cell.length_a   1.000
_cell.length_b   1.000
_cell.length_c   1.000
_cell.angle_alpha   90.00
_cell.angle_beta   90.00
_cell.angle_gamma   90.00
#
_symmetry.space_group_name_H-M   'P 1'
#
loop_
_entity.id
_entity.type
_entity.pdbx_description
1 polymer ?
#
loop_
_entity_poly.entity_id
_entity_poly.type
_entity_poly.pdbx_seq_one_letter_code
_entity_poly.pdbx_strand_id
1 'polypeptide(L)' 'MEFKSVEELKQRIMPALKIRTKELRKQNQNVTEDILFEYFVRIWKNEYNLTLSDIVDDILNKEIENI' A
#
# COMPACT_ATOMS: atom_id res chain seq x y z
N MET A 1 6.09 -11.29 6.85
CA MET A 1 5.39 -10.10 7.35
C MET A 1 4.93 -10.37 8.77
N GLU A 2 5.26 -9.49 9.71
CA GLU A 2 5.08 -9.73 11.14
C GLU A 2 3.80 -9.14 11.74
N PHE A 3 2.78 -8.98 10.94
CA PHE A 3 1.53 -8.43 11.42
C PHE A 3 0.54 -9.55 11.74
N LYS A 4 -0.21 -9.39 12.79
CA LYS A 4 -1.17 -10.39 13.24
C LYS A 4 -2.27 -10.63 12.23
N SER A 5 -2.61 -9.61 11.46
CA SER A 5 -3.63 -9.74 10.43
C SER A 5 -3.41 -8.67 9.35
N VAL A 6 -3.98 -8.93 8.19
CA VAL A 6 -3.97 -7.98 7.08
C VAL A 6 -4.72 -6.69 7.47
N GLU A 7 -5.76 -6.82 8.26
CA GLU A 7 -6.55 -5.69 8.71
C GLU A 7 -5.76 -4.75 9.63
N GLU A 8 -4.98 -5.32 10.54
CA GLU A 8 -4.13 -4.53 11.41
C GLU A 8 -3.10 -3.74 10.60
N LEU A 9 -2.49 -4.41 9.63
CA LEU A 9 -1.55 -3.75 8.73
C LEU A 9 -2.21 -2.59 7.99
N LYS A 10 -3.39 -2.83 7.43
CA LYS A 10 -4.12 -1.81 6.69
C LYS A 10 -4.38 -0.57 7.53
N GLN A 11 -4.79 -0.77 8.79
CA GLN A 11 -5.06 0.35 9.70
C GLN A 11 -3.80 1.16 9.98
N ARG A 12 -2.67 0.49 10.17
CA ARG A 12 -1.42 1.17 10.48
C ARG A 12 -0.89 1.99 9.31
N ILE A 13 -1.11 1.52 8.10
CA ILE A 13 -0.60 2.19 6.90
C ILE A 13 -1.64 3.03 6.19
N MET A 14 -2.86 3.12 6.74
CA MET A 14 -3.93 3.88 6.12
C MET A 14 -3.55 5.34 5.82
N PRO A 15 -2.87 6.08 6.71
CA PRO A 15 -2.46 7.43 6.39
C PRO A 15 -1.59 7.52 5.13
N ALA A 16 -0.65 6.58 4.97
CA ALA A 16 0.20 6.54 3.78
C ALA A 16 -0.62 6.17 2.53
N LEU A 17 -1.55 5.22 2.67
CA LEU A 17 -2.44 4.84 1.57
C LEU A 17 -3.27 6.03 1.11
N LYS A 18 -3.80 6.82 2.03
CA LYS A 18 -4.60 8.01 1.70
C LYS A 18 -3.78 9.03 0.92
N ILE A 19 -2.56 9.27 1.35
CA ILE A 19 -1.67 10.22 0.68
C ILE A 19 -1.42 9.76 -0.76
N ARG A 20 -1.05 8.50 -0.93
CA ARG A 20 -0.73 7.97 -2.26
C ARG A 20 -1.96 7.89 -3.14
N THR A 21 -3.10 7.48 -2.60
CA THR A 21 -4.35 7.41 -3.35
C THR A 21 -4.74 8.79 -3.87
N LYS A 22 -4.63 9.81 -3.05
CA LYS A 22 -4.94 11.18 -3.45
C LYS A 22 -4.05 11.62 -4.60
N GLU A 23 -2.78 11.29 -4.55
CA GLU A 23 -1.82 11.60 -5.61
C GLU A 23 -2.16 10.86 -6.91
N LEU A 24 -2.48 9.57 -6.82
CA LEU A 24 -2.81 8.77 -7.98
C LEU A 24 -4.13 9.16 -8.63
N ARG A 25 -5.08 9.67 -7.86
CA ARG A 25 -6.38 10.11 -8.39
C ARG A 25 -6.28 11.26 -9.37
N LYS A 26 -5.18 11.97 -9.36
CA LYS A 26 -4.93 13.02 -10.35
C LYS A 26 -4.83 12.44 -11.76
N GLN A 27 -4.43 11.18 -11.87
CA GLN A 27 -4.27 10.48 -13.15
C GLN A 27 -5.36 9.43 -13.37
N ASN A 28 -5.85 8.82 -12.29
CA ASN A 28 -6.86 7.77 -12.37
C ASN A 28 -7.83 7.92 -11.20
N GLN A 29 -9.02 8.44 -11.48
CA GLN A 29 -10.02 8.74 -10.47
C GLN A 29 -10.65 7.51 -9.82
N ASN A 30 -10.44 6.34 -10.39
CA ASN A 30 -11.03 5.11 -9.89
C ASN A 30 -10.20 4.42 -8.80
N VAL A 31 -9.03 4.95 -8.50
CA VAL A 31 -8.16 4.38 -7.47
C VAL A 31 -8.72 4.69 -6.09
N THR A 32 -8.79 3.67 -5.24
CA THR A 32 -9.19 3.81 -3.85
C THR A 32 -8.10 3.23 -2.94
N GLU A 33 -8.19 3.52 -1.64
CA GLU A 33 -7.27 2.97 -0.67
C GLU A 33 -7.29 1.44 -0.67
N ASP A 34 -8.48 0.86 -0.84
CA ASP A 34 -8.63 -0.59 -0.88
C ASP A 34 -7.95 -1.20 -2.10
N ILE A 35 -8.13 -0.61 -3.26
CA ILE A 35 -7.48 -1.06 -4.50
C ILE A 35 -5.98 -0.99 -4.36
N LEU A 36 -5.48 0.12 -3.85
CA LEU A 36 -4.05 0.32 -3.66
C LEU A 36 -3.49 -0.68 -2.65
N PHE A 37 -4.20 -0.90 -1.56
CA PHE A 37 -3.78 -1.86 -0.55
C PHE A 37 -3.67 -3.28 -1.13
N GLU A 38 -4.67 -3.72 -1.89
CA GLU A 38 -4.63 -5.04 -2.52
C GLU A 38 -3.45 -5.18 -3.48
N TYR A 39 -3.18 -4.13 -4.24
CA TYR A 39 -2.03 -4.11 -5.14
C TYR A 39 -0.73 -4.38 -4.38
N PHE A 40 -0.51 -3.67 -3.29
CA PHE A 40 0.71 -3.85 -2.50
C PHE A 40 0.76 -5.18 -1.77
N VAL A 41 -0.36 -5.66 -1.27
CA VAL A 41 -0.40 -6.95 -0.57
C VAL A 41 0.08 -8.07 -1.48
N ARG A 42 -0.30 -8.04 -2.75
CA ARG A 42 0.17 -9.03 -3.72
C ARG A 42 1.68 -9.04 -3.86
N ILE A 43 2.29 -7.87 -3.83
CA ILE A 43 3.73 -7.73 -3.92
C ILE A 43 4.38 -8.24 -2.64
N TRP A 44 3.85 -7.82 -1.50
CA TRP A 44 4.45 -8.15 -0.20
C TRP A 44 4.34 -9.63 0.17
N LYS A 45 3.38 -10.35 -0.38
CA LYS A 45 3.23 -11.78 -0.13
C LYS A 45 4.47 -12.57 -0.50
N ASN A 46 5.23 -12.10 -1.46
CA ASN A 46 6.42 -12.78 -1.96
C ASN A 46 7.70 -12.28 -1.29
N GLU A 47 7.59 -11.38 -0.33
CA GLU A 47 8.74 -10.81 0.35
C GLU A 47 8.73 -11.20 1.82
N TYR A 48 9.93 -11.47 2.35
CA TYR A 48 10.11 -11.80 3.75
C TYR A 48 10.85 -10.66 4.45
N ASN A 49 10.67 -10.55 5.75
CA ASN A 49 11.40 -9.59 6.58
C ASN A 49 11.08 -8.13 6.25
N LEU A 50 9.88 -7.87 5.77
CA LEU A 50 9.44 -6.49 5.58
C LEU A 50 9.16 -5.83 6.92
N THR A 51 9.71 -4.64 7.10
CA THR A 51 9.40 -3.80 8.26
C THR A 51 8.27 -2.83 7.89
N LEU A 52 7.66 -2.22 8.90
CA LEU A 52 6.65 -1.20 8.67
C LEU A 52 7.23 -0.04 7.86
N SER A 53 8.48 0.32 8.13
CA SER A 53 9.17 1.37 7.40
C SER A 53 9.31 1.04 5.92
N ASP A 54 9.67 -0.21 5.60
CA ASP A 54 9.78 -0.66 4.22
C ASP A 54 8.43 -0.57 3.51
N ILE A 55 7.37 -0.96 4.19
CA ILE A 55 6.03 -0.95 3.63
C ILE A 55 5.57 0.47 3.33
N VAL A 56 5.75 1.39 4.26
CA VAL A 56 5.38 2.80 4.07
C VAL A 56 6.19 3.40 2.94
N ASP A 57 7.48 3.10 2.88
CA ASP A 57 8.35 3.61 1.82
C ASP A 57 7.89 3.11 0.45
N ASP A 58 7.50 1.84 0.34
CA ASP A 58 6.96 1.30 -0.90
C ASP A 58 5.69 2.05 -1.32
N ILE A 59 4.78 2.29 -0.37
CA ILE A 59 3.53 2.97 -0.67
C ILE A 59 3.79 4.37 -1.23
N LEU A 60 4.69 5.11 -0.64
CA LEU A 60 4.92 6.50 -0.99
C LEU A 60 5.82 6.69 -2.20
N ASN A 61 6.73 5.75 -2.47
CA ASN A 61 7.78 5.95 -3.46
C ASN A 61 7.80 4.94 -4.59
N LYS A 62 7.21 3.77 -4.41
CA LYS A 62 7.27 2.75 -5.45
C LYS A 62 6.44 3.18 -6.66
N GLU A 63 7.01 2.96 -7.84
CA GLU A 63 6.29 3.23 -9.08
C GLU A 63 5.15 2.22 -9.24
N ILE A 64 3.95 2.73 -9.52
CA ILE A 64 2.75 1.92 -9.65
C ILE A 64 2.27 1.91 -11.07
N GLU A 65 2.14 0.72 -11.64
CA GLU A 65 1.65 0.52 -12.99
C GLU A 65 0.38 -0.30 -12.96
N ASN A 66 -0.51 -0.04 -13.89
CA ASN A 66 -1.72 -0.87 -14.11
C ASN A 66 -2.65 -0.99 -12.90
N ILE A 67 -2.78 0.06 -12.15
CA ILE A 67 -3.70 0.05 -11.03
C ILE A 67 -5.10 0.55 -11.42
#